data_46d782c3acd2699ae632df0a5ea53392
#
_entry.id   46d782c3acd2699ae632df0a5ea53392
#
_cell.length_a   1.000
_cell.length_b   1.000
_cell.length_c   1.000
_cell.angle_alpha   90.00
_cell.angle_beta   90.00
_cell.angle_gamma   90.00
#
_symmetry.space_group_name_H-M   'P 1'
#
loop_
_entity.id
_entity.type
_entity.pdbx_description
1 polymer ?
#
loop_
_entity_poly.entity_id
_entity_poly.type
_entity_poly.pdbx_seq_one_letter_code
_entity_poly.pdbx_strand_id
1 'polypeptide(L)'
;MSQKTNLNVNPYYDDFDPTKNFLKVLFKPGYPVQSRELTTLQSILQNQVENFGTHIFKEGSVVIPGNISYDGQFYAVKINATQFGIDVSLYIDKFVGETITGQVSGVSARIQKVILPTESDDVENITLYVKYLESDNDSEFTQFKDGELLTSNKNVVYGNTTINSGTPFASCINSDSTAIGSSASIGDGVYFIRGYFVNVISQTILLDFYTNTPSYRVGLEINESLINAKEDESLFDNAKGFSNYASPGADRLKITLTLTKRALTDSNDTNFVELLRLKNGKVKKITTKTQYNLIRDYLAERTFDESGNYTVDSFDLDLEESLNNRLGNDGIYFSNEQTDDGNTPSDNLSALKISPGKAYVKGYDIEKVSTTIVDIDKPRETEDIKNVTVPFEMGNILRVNNVTGLAKVRETIALYSQFGCLGSQIGEARVYSFNLTDAPYVNATTSWDLRLYDIQTYTRLTLNNSVTSSEIKESFFVKGKSTGASGFATADGA
;
A
#
# COMPACT_ATOMS: atom_id res chain seq x y z
N MET A 1 2.96 20.06 -16.86
CA MET A 1 2.25 19.80 -18.15
C MET A 1 1.09 20.77 -18.21
N SER A 2 1.09 21.66 -19.18
CA SER A 2 0.01 22.64 -19.39
C SER A 2 -1.27 21.98 -19.84
N GLN A 3 -2.36 22.75 -19.81
CA GLN A 3 -3.66 22.42 -20.40
C GLN A 3 -3.50 21.72 -21.76
N LYS A 4 -4.24 20.63 -21.99
CA LYS A 4 -4.19 19.90 -23.27
C LYS A 4 -5.17 20.45 -24.30
N THR A 5 -6.29 21.02 -23.84
CA THR A 5 -7.30 21.59 -24.72
C THR A 5 -6.74 22.77 -25.50
N ASN A 6 -6.71 22.64 -26.85
CA ASN A 6 -6.30 23.72 -27.71
C ASN A 6 -7.42 24.76 -27.83
N LEU A 7 -7.21 25.95 -27.32
CA LEU A 7 -8.15 27.07 -27.42
C LEU A 7 -7.85 28.03 -28.59
N ASN A 8 -6.76 27.82 -29.33
CA ASN A 8 -6.45 28.59 -30.53
C ASN A 8 -7.19 28.04 -31.77
N VAL A 9 -8.47 27.76 -31.59
CA VAL A 9 -9.39 27.24 -32.61
C VAL A 9 -10.73 27.99 -32.54
N ASN A 10 -11.53 27.84 -33.58
CA ASN A 10 -12.90 28.37 -33.58
C ASN A 10 -13.72 27.79 -32.41
N PRO A 11 -14.48 28.58 -31.64
CA PRO A 11 -14.74 30.03 -31.79
C PRO A 11 -13.81 30.93 -30.97
N TYR A 12 -12.87 30.39 -30.18
CA TYR A 12 -12.13 31.15 -29.14
C TYR A 12 -10.93 31.92 -29.69
N TYR A 13 -10.13 31.31 -30.58
CA TYR A 13 -8.92 31.88 -31.20
C TYR A 13 -7.96 32.48 -30.20
N ASP A 14 -7.76 31.82 -29.05
CA ASP A 14 -6.75 32.24 -28.07
C ASP A 14 -5.34 31.98 -28.63
N ASP A 15 -4.70 33.03 -29.08
CA ASP A 15 -3.36 33.01 -29.70
C ASP A 15 -2.24 33.29 -28.70
N PHE A 16 -2.47 33.04 -27.41
CA PHE A 16 -1.47 33.17 -26.37
C PHE A 16 -0.25 32.30 -26.68
N ASP A 17 0.91 32.95 -26.70
CA ASP A 17 2.21 32.34 -26.91
C ASP A 17 3.20 32.84 -25.83
N PRO A 18 3.61 32.01 -24.87
CA PRO A 18 4.49 32.42 -23.79
C PRO A 18 5.87 32.85 -24.29
N THR A 19 6.31 32.42 -25.48
CA THR A 19 7.62 32.76 -26.04
C THR A 19 7.71 34.23 -26.46
N LYS A 20 6.55 34.87 -26.75
CA LYS A 20 6.46 36.28 -27.11
C LYS A 20 6.62 37.22 -25.91
N ASN A 21 6.58 36.69 -24.69
CA ASN A 21 6.69 37.49 -23.44
C ASN A 21 5.67 38.63 -23.36
N PHE A 22 4.45 38.44 -23.88
CA PHE A 22 3.36 39.38 -23.68
C PHE A 22 2.76 39.16 -22.29
N LEU A 23 3.13 40.02 -21.34
CA LEU A 23 2.77 39.84 -19.93
C LEU A 23 1.51 40.61 -19.52
N LYS A 24 1.00 41.48 -20.38
CA LYS A 24 -0.18 42.30 -20.10
C LYS A 24 -0.88 42.75 -21.37
N VAL A 25 -2.20 42.63 -21.43
CA VAL A 25 -3.04 43.24 -22.47
C VAL A 25 -3.35 44.67 -22.07
N LEU A 26 -3.13 45.61 -22.99
CA LEU A 26 -3.33 47.05 -22.78
C LEU A 26 -4.42 47.57 -23.71
N PHE A 27 -5.61 47.82 -23.19
CA PHE A 27 -6.74 48.38 -23.93
C PHE A 27 -6.53 49.85 -24.20
N LYS A 28 -6.78 50.26 -25.45
CA LYS A 28 -6.66 51.65 -25.86
C LYS A 28 -8.06 52.29 -26.08
N PRO A 29 -8.31 53.50 -25.63
CA PRO A 29 -9.52 54.22 -25.95
C PRO A 29 -9.73 54.34 -27.48
N GLY A 30 -10.94 54.18 -27.99
CA GLY A 30 -11.27 54.25 -29.41
C GLY A 30 -11.02 52.99 -30.24
N TYR A 31 -10.51 51.89 -29.62
CA TYR A 31 -10.34 50.61 -30.28
C TYR A 31 -11.33 49.59 -29.68
N PRO A 32 -11.98 48.76 -30.53
CA PRO A 32 -12.90 47.74 -30.04
C PRO A 32 -12.13 46.64 -29.32
N VAL A 33 -12.65 46.15 -28.20
CA VAL A 33 -12.13 44.99 -27.46
C VAL A 33 -12.57 43.74 -28.22
N GLN A 34 -11.60 42.89 -28.55
CA GLN A 34 -11.86 41.60 -29.18
C GLN A 34 -12.02 40.51 -28.09
N SER A 35 -12.91 39.52 -28.32
CA SER A 35 -13.09 38.42 -27.35
C SER A 35 -11.80 37.64 -27.07
N ARG A 36 -10.96 37.44 -28.08
CA ARG A 36 -9.64 36.81 -27.92
C ARG A 36 -8.74 37.54 -26.94
N GLU A 37 -8.80 38.90 -26.86
CA GLU A 37 -7.98 39.68 -25.94
C GLU A 37 -8.39 39.42 -24.48
N LEU A 38 -9.66 39.20 -24.23
CA LEU A 38 -10.18 38.80 -22.90
C LEU A 38 -9.73 37.39 -22.54
N THR A 39 -9.76 36.45 -23.48
CA THR A 39 -9.27 35.08 -23.29
C THR A 39 -7.74 35.08 -23.07
N THR A 40 -6.99 35.79 -23.92
CA THR A 40 -5.53 35.92 -23.80
C THR A 40 -5.11 36.54 -22.47
N LEU A 41 -5.87 37.52 -21.94
CA LEU A 41 -5.63 38.08 -20.59
C LEU A 41 -5.66 36.98 -19.53
N GLN A 42 -6.65 36.06 -19.61
CA GLN A 42 -6.76 34.92 -18.66
C GLN A 42 -5.61 33.94 -18.86
N SER A 43 -5.24 33.63 -20.10
CA SER A 43 -4.14 32.72 -20.41
C SER A 43 -2.78 33.25 -19.94
N ILE A 44 -2.57 34.56 -20.03
CA ILE A 44 -1.36 35.23 -19.45
C ILE A 44 -1.31 34.99 -17.93
N LEU A 45 -2.43 35.27 -17.22
CA LEU A 45 -2.48 35.09 -15.76
C LEU A 45 -2.35 33.63 -15.37
N GLN A 46 -3.00 32.75 -16.08
CA GLN A 46 -2.91 31.32 -15.85
C GLN A 46 -1.49 30.79 -16.04
N ASN A 47 -0.79 31.25 -17.07
CA ASN A 47 0.61 30.89 -17.30
C ASN A 47 1.53 31.34 -16.14
N GLN A 48 1.28 32.51 -15.53
CA GLN A 48 2.03 32.94 -14.35
C GLN A 48 1.75 32.03 -13.15
N VAL A 49 0.49 31.63 -12.93
CA VAL A 49 0.11 30.69 -11.87
C VAL A 49 0.71 29.30 -12.12
N GLU A 50 0.68 28.82 -13.37
CA GLU A 50 1.29 27.54 -13.76
C GLU A 50 2.80 27.55 -13.51
N ASN A 51 3.52 28.59 -13.96
CA ASN A 51 4.96 28.70 -13.75
C ASN A 51 5.33 28.74 -12.27
N PHE A 52 4.57 29.48 -11.46
CA PHE A 52 4.76 29.49 -10.01
C PHE A 52 4.43 28.13 -9.38
N GLY A 53 3.29 27.55 -9.76
CA GLY A 53 2.83 26.27 -9.23
C GLY A 53 3.78 25.12 -9.55
N THR A 54 4.27 25.02 -10.79
CA THR A 54 5.21 23.96 -11.22
C THR A 54 6.58 24.06 -10.54
N HIS A 55 6.97 25.24 -10.07
CA HIS A 55 8.20 25.40 -9.28
C HIS A 55 8.06 24.82 -7.88
N ILE A 56 6.85 24.85 -7.31
CA ILE A 56 6.57 24.38 -5.94
C ILE A 56 6.06 22.95 -5.96
N PHE A 57 5.00 22.68 -6.73
CA PHE A 57 4.29 21.42 -6.71
C PHE A 57 4.70 20.53 -7.88
N LYS A 58 4.79 19.24 -7.62
CA LYS A 58 4.86 18.24 -8.68
C LYS A 58 3.47 18.09 -9.32
N GLU A 59 3.43 17.86 -10.64
CA GLU A 59 2.19 17.54 -11.35
C GLU A 59 1.48 16.33 -10.69
N GLY A 60 0.18 16.48 -10.44
CA GLY A 60 -0.60 15.47 -9.71
C GLY A 60 -0.45 15.53 -8.19
N SER A 61 0.30 16.50 -7.66
CA SER A 61 0.47 16.64 -6.21
C SER A 61 -0.82 17.08 -5.53
N VAL A 62 -1.11 16.46 -4.38
CA VAL A 62 -2.12 16.96 -3.47
C VAL A 62 -1.63 18.25 -2.81
N VAL A 63 -2.47 19.28 -2.82
CA VAL A 63 -2.21 20.58 -2.18
C VAL A 63 -2.97 20.69 -0.87
N ILE A 64 -4.25 20.37 -0.91
CA ILE A 64 -5.07 20.19 0.29
C ILE A 64 -5.43 18.71 0.32
N PRO A 65 -5.02 17.97 1.35
CA PRO A 65 -5.21 16.53 1.40
C PRO A 65 -6.70 16.17 1.42
N GLY A 66 -7.13 15.41 0.40
CA GLY A 66 -8.26 14.50 0.52
C GLY A 66 -7.67 13.15 0.86
N ASN A 67 -8.00 12.62 2.01
CA ASN A 67 -7.42 11.34 2.45
C ASN A 67 -7.84 10.23 1.51
N ILE A 68 -6.87 9.61 0.84
CA ILE A 68 -7.12 8.36 0.14
C ILE A 68 -7.03 7.22 1.15
N SER A 69 -7.99 6.32 1.11
CA SER A 69 -8.04 5.14 1.98
C SER A 69 -8.37 3.90 1.18
N TYR A 70 -7.92 2.78 1.69
CA TYR A 70 -8.22 1.44 1.19
C TYR A 70 -8.93 0.67 2.28
N ASP A 71 -10.05 0.05 1.94
CA ASP A 71 -10.80 -0.85 2.80
C ASP A 71 -10.82 -2.25 2.16
N GLY A 72 -10.08 -3.18 2.74
CA GLY A 72 -10.03 -4.58 2.36
C GLY A 72 -11.06 -5.46 3.10
N GLN A 73 -11.93 -4.85 3.91
CA GLN A 73 -13.01 -5.53 4.64
C GLN A 73 -14.37 -4.95 4.28
N PHE A 74 -14.58 -4.69 3.00
CA PHE A 74 -15.82 -4.14 2.48
C PHE A 74 -16.82 -5.28 2.27
N TYR A 75 -17.60 -5.59 3.32
CA TYR A 75 -18.47 -6.76 3.34
C TYR A 75 -19.60 -6.66 2.33
N ALA A 76 -19.73 -7.68 1.51
CA ALA A 76 -20.76 -7.84 0.51
C ALA A 76 -21.80 -8.86 0.98
N VAL A 77 -23.08 -8.56 0.81
CA VAL A 77 -24.22 -9.46 1.10
C VAL A 77 -25.05 -9.60 -0.16
N LYS A 78 -25.12 -10.79 -0.70
CA LYS A 78 -25.91 -11.11 -1.89
C LYS A 78 -27.32 -11.43 -1.48
N ILE A 79 -28.29 -10.79 -2.12
CA ILE A 79 -29.71 -10.97 -1.83
C ILE A 79 -30.48 -11.47 -3.06
N ASN A 80 -31.62 -12.10 -2.80
CA ASN A 80 -32.51 -12.57 -3.84
C ASN A 80 -33.11 -11.38 -4.61
N ALA A 81 -33.32 -11.56 -5.91
CA ALA A 81 -33.89 -10.53 -6.80
C ALA A 81 -35.36 -10.20 -6.47
N THR A 82 -36.08 -11.11 -5.82
CA THR A 82 -37.49 -10.94 -5.47
C THR A 82 -37.74 -11.25 -4.00
N GLN A 83 -38.57 -10.44 -3.35
CA GLN A 83 -39.07 -10.67 -2.00
C GLN A 83 -40.61 -10.63 -2.00
N PHE A 84 -41.24 -11.70 -1.53
CA PHE A 84 -42.70 -11.87 -1.56
C PHE A 84 -43.34 -11.59 -2.95
N GLY A 85 -42.62 -11.96 -4.01
CA GLY A 85 -43.08 -11.75 -5.40
C GLY A 85 -42.90 -10.32 -5.96
N ILE A 86 -42.24 -9.44 -5.20
CA ILE A 86 -41.90 -8.08 -5.63
C ILE A 86 -40.40 -8.01 -5.97
N ASP A 87 -40.08 -7.36 -7.08
CA ASP A 87 -38.72 -7.11 -7.47
C ASP A 87 -38.03 -6.14 -6.49
N VAL A 88 -36.96 -6.62 -5.86
CA VAL A 88 -36.21 -5.87 -4.84
C VAL A 88 -35.50 -4.66 -5.44
N SER A 89 -35.10 -4.71 -6.71
CA SER A 89 -34.42 -3.61 -7.40
C SER A 89 -35.23 -2.30 -7.41
N LEU A 90 -36.57 -2.38 -7.30
CA LEU A 90 -37.45 -1.20 -7.33
C LEU A 90 -37.32 -0.29 -6.11
N TYR A 91 -36.82 -0.81 -5.00
CA TYR A 91 -36.83 -0.07 -3.73
C TYR A 91 -35.54 -0.18 -2.90
N ILE A 92 -34.64 -1.07 -3.26
CA ILE A 92 -33.46 -1.37 -2.43
C ILE A 92 -32.56 -0.15 -2.21
N ASP A 93 -32.44 0.73 -3.21
CA ASP A 93 -31.62 1.95 -3.11
C ASP A 93 -32.06 2.87 -1.97
N LYS A 94 -33.36 2.82 -1.60
CA LYS A 94 -33.91 3.63 -0.51
C LYS A 94 -33.48 3.16 0.88
N PHE A 95 -32.86 1.98 0.96
CA PHE A 95 -32.29 1.45 2.18
C PHE A 95 -30.79 1.80 2.35
N VAL A 96 -30.19 2.46 1.37
CA VAL A 96 -28.80 2.94 1.52
C VAL A 96 -28.70 3.92 2.67
N GLY A 97 -27.74 3.68 3.56
CA GLY A 97 -27.55 4.46 4.79
C GLY A 97 -28.37 3.97 6.00
N GLU A 98 -29.29 3.02 5.82
CA GLU A 98 -30.13 2.50 6.90
C GLU A 98 -29.49 1.27 7.55
N THR A 99 -29.88 1.03 8.81
CA THR A 99 -29.51 -0.15 9.56
C THR A 99 -30.47 -1.28 9.26
N ILE A 100 -29.91 -2.45 8.96
CA ILE A 100 -30.62 -3.70 8.69
C ILE A 100 -30.22 -4.76 9.69
N THR A 101 -31.12 -5.68 9.98
CA THR A 101 -30.90 -6.76 10.95
C THR A 101 -31.34 -8.09 10.36
N GLY A 102 -30.52 -9.11 10.50
CA GLY A 102 -30.85 -10.48 10.13
C GLY A 102 -31.79 -11.12 11.16
N GLN A 103 -32.87 -11.76 10.68
CA GLN A 103 -33.87 -12.35 11.60
C GLN A 103 -33.39 -13.63 12.31
N VAL A 104 -32.42 -14.33 11.72
CA VAL A 104 -31.87 -15.56 12.26
C VAL A 104 -30.58 -15.32 13.01
N SER A 105 -29.67 -14.55 12.41
CA SER A 105 -28.36 -14.24 13.00
C SER A 105 -28.43 -13.19 14.13
N GLY A 106 -29.46 -12.33 14.15
CA GLY A 106 -29.50 -11.18 15.05
C GLY A 106 -28.48 -10.08 14.75
N VAL A 107 -27.63 -10.28 13.74
CA VAL A 107 -26.56 -9.37 13.36
C VAL A 107 -27.14 -8.10 12.74
N SER A 108 -26.60 -6.97 13.12
CA SER A 108 -26.98 -5.66 12.56
C SER A 108 -25.87 -5.07 11.70
N ALA A 109 -26.26 -4.51 10.57
CA ALA A 109 -25.33 -3.87 9.65
C ALA A 109 -25.96 -2.62 9.00
N ARG A 110 -25.10 -1.67 8.59
CA ARG A 110 -25.52 -0.48 7.85
C ARG A 110 -25.20 -0.64 6.38
N ILE A 111 -26.19 -0.43 5.52
CA ILE A 111 -25.98 -0.45 4.07
C ILE A 111 -25.20 0.79 3.65
N GLN A 112 -24.06 0.58 3.03
CA GLN A 112 -23.20 1.65 2.48
C GLN A 112 -23.48 1.90 1.00
N LYS A 113 -23.68 0.81 0.25
CA LYS A 113 -23.89 0.86 -1.20
C LYS A 113 -24.70 -0.35 -1.64
N VAL A 114 -25.44 -0.18 -2.73
CA VAL A 114 -26.14 -1.26 -3.45
C VAL A 114 -25.57 -1.33 -4.85
N ILE A 115 -25.40 -2.52 -5.39
CA ILE A 115 -25.04 -2.77 -6.77
C ILE A 115 -26.04 -3.76 -7.37
N LEU A 116 -26.60 -3.38 -8.51
CA LEU A 116 -27.53 -4.21 -9.25
C LEU A 116 -26.78 -5.03 -10.34
N PRO A 117 -27.24 -6.23 -10.70
CA PRO A 117 -26.65 -7.01 -11.80
C PRO A 117 -26.61 -6.27 -13.15
N THR A 118 -27.47 -5.27 -13.32
CA THR A 118 -27.50 -4.42 -14.53
C THR A 118 -26.37 -3.39 -14.57
N GLU A 119 -25.68 -3.14 -13.46
CA GLU A 119 -24.63 -2.13 -13.36
C GLU A 119 -23.23 -2.70 -13.61
N SER A 120 -23.08 -3.99 -13.47
CA SER A 120 -21.79 -4.68 -13.70
C SER A 120 -22.01 -6.16 -14.04
N ASP A 121 -21.35 -6.63 -15.09
CA ASP A 121 -21.38 -8.04 -15.53
C ASP A 121 -20.71 -8.97 -14.49
N ASP A 122 -19.91 -8.43 -13.59
CA ASP A 122 -19.24 -9.20 -12.51
C ASP A 122 -20.17 -9.48 -11.31
N VAL A 123 -21.40 -8.96 -11.32
CA VAL A 123 -22.36 -9.08 -10.22
C VAL A 123 -23.57 -9.89 -10.67
N GLU A 124 -23.67 -11.13 -10.21
CA GLU A 124 -24.77 -12.04 -10.57
C GLU A 124 -26.07 -11.76 -9.80
N ASN A 125 -25.97 -11.29 -8.55
CA ASN A 125 -27.09 -11.04 -7.65
C ASN A 125 -27.08 -9.59 -7.16
N ILE A 126 -28.23 -9.05 -6.75
CA ILE A 126 -28.28 -7.77 -6.06
C ILE A 126 -27.35 -7.87 -4.83
N THR A 127 -26.37 -7.00 -4.76
CA THR A 127 -25.33 -7.01 -3.72
C THR A 127 -25.40 -5.75 -2.87
N LEU A 128 -25.57 -5.96 -1.57
CA LEU A 128 -25.50 -4.92 -0.56
C LEU A 128 -24.07 -4.86 0.00
N TYR A 129 -23.44 -3.73 -0.04
CA TYR A 129 -22.20 -3.51 0.69
C TYR A 129 -22.54 -2.92 2.05
N VAL A 130 -22.11 -3.60 3.09
CA VAL A 130 -22.53 -3.29 4.47
C VAL A 130 -21.34 -3.10 5.39
N LYS A 131 -21.56 -2.30 6.42
CA LYS A 131 -20.67 -2.24 7.58
C LYS A 131 -21.41 -2.89 8.73
N TYR A 132 -20.90 -4.00 9.23
CA TYR A 132 -21.44 -4.65 10.43
C TYR A 132 -21.25 -3.75 11.64
N LEU A 133 -22.29 -3.62 12.47
CA LEU A 133 -22.35 -2.76 13.64
C LEU A 133 -22.32 -3.56 14.94
N GLU A 134 -23.12 -4.63 14.98
CA GLU A 134 -23.30 -5.45 16.17
C GLU A 134 -23.39 -6.92 15.74
N SER A 135 -22.78 -7.80 16.52
CA SER A 135 -23.02 -9.23 16.49
C SER A 135 -24.31 -9.57 17.28
N ASP A 136 -24.72 -10.83 17.27
CA ASP A 136 -25.77 -11.28 18.17
C ASP A 136 -25.36 -11.18 19.66
N ASN A 137 -26.34 -11.40 20.57
CA ASN A 137 -26.10 -11.27 22.02
C ASN A 137 -25.04 -12.26 22.54
N ASP A 138 -24.88 -13.40 21.90
CA ASP A 138 -23.95 -14.45 22.30
C ASP A 138 -22.64 -14.42 21.49
N SER A 139 -22.51 -13.47 20.54
CA SER A 139 -21.38 -13.32 19.60
C SER A 139 -21.08 -14.58 18.77
N GLU A 140 -22.09 -15.45 18.61
CA GLU A 140 -21.98 -16.68 17.79
C GLU A 140 -21.90 -16.33 16.30
N PHE A 141 -22.63 -15.27 15.90
CA PHE A 141 -22.69 -14.82 14.52
C PHE A 141 -22.13 -13.40 14.39
N THR A 142 -21.21 -13.24 13.46
CA THR A 142 -20.60 -11.93 13.14
C THR A 142 -21.01 -11.40 11.76
N GLN A 143 -21.70 -12.23 10.97
CA GLN A 143 -22.19 -11.93 9.62
C GLN A 143 -23.60 -12.53 9.44
N PHE A 144 -24.31 -12.06 8.41
CA PHE A 144 -25.59 -12.61 8.04
C PHE A 144 -25.47 -14.08 7.58
N LYS A 145 -26.54 -14.83 7.76
CA LYS A 145 -26.63 -16.24 7.35
C LYS A 145 -27.23 -16.41 5.97
N ASP A 146 -26.88 -17.52 5.34
CA ASP A 146 -27.48 -17.92 4.08
C ASP A 146 -28.99 -18.11 4.23
N GLY A 147 -29.75 -17.58 3.29
CA GLY A 147 -31.21 -17.68 3.22
C GLY A 147 -31.98 -16.87 4.27
N GLU A 148 -31.34 -16.10 5.16
CA GLU A 148 -32.07 -15.34 6.17
C GLU A 148 -32.77 -14.11 5.62
N LEU A 149 -33.85 -13.73 6.30
CA LEU A 149 -34.62 -12.53 6.03
C LEU A 149 -34.00 -11.31 6.68
N LEU A 150 -33.92 -10.22 5.92
CA LEU A 150 -33.37 -8.94 6.36
C LEU A 150 -34.49 -7.96 6.64
N THR A 151 -34.45 -7.33 7.79
CA THR A 151 -35.40 -6.30 8.24
C THR A 151 -34.69 -4.97 8.45
N SER A 152 -35.47 -3.87 8.38
CA SER A 152 -34.96 -2.53 8.72
C SER A 152 -35.87 -1.89 9.78
N ASN A 153 -35.29 -1.00 10.54
CA ASN A 153 -36.03 -0.21 11.55
C ASN A 153 -36.72 1.04 10.96
N LYS A 154 -36.70 1.20 9.64
CA LYS A 154 -37.27 2.35 8.93
C LYS A 154 -38.43 1.95 8.02
N ASN A 155 -39.43 2.84 7.94
CA ASN A 155 -40.47 2.73 6.92
C ASN A 155 -39.97 3.26 5.59
N VAL A 156 -40.06 2.48 4.52
CA VAL A 156 -39.65 2.87 3.17
C VAL A 156 -40.84 2.86 2.23
N VAL A 157 -41.07 3.99 1.58
CA VAL A 157 -42.16 4.17 0.60
C VAL A 157 -41.61 4.04 -0.81
N TYR A 158 -42.20 3.17 -1.63
CA TYR A 158 -41.91 3.06 -3.06
C TYR A 158 -43.25 2.97 -3.85
N GLY A 159 -43.42 3.81 -4.86
CA GLY A 159 -44.69 3.93 -5.52
C GLY A 159 -45.84 4.19 -4.55
N ASN A 160 -46.88 3.38 -4.59
CA ASN A 160 -48.01 3.41 -3.65
C ASN A 160 -47.93 2.42 -2.50
N THR A 161 -46.76 1.78 -2.29
CA THR A 161 -46.55 0.74 -1.29
C THR A 161 -45.58 1.22 -0.23
N THR A 162 -45.81 0.83 1.03
CA THR A 162 -44.91 1.13 2.15
C THR A 162 -44.41 -0.18 2.73
N ILE A 163 -43.10 -0.33 2.84
CA ILE A 163 -42.47 -1.39 3.61
C ILE A 163 -42.30 -0.84 5.04
N ASN A 164 -43.01 -1.43 5.97
CA ASN A 164 -43.00 -0.98 7.37
C ASN A 164 -41.74 -1.47 8.10
N SER A 165 -41.33 -0.72 9.10
CA SER A 165 -40.30 -1.10 10.06
C SER A 165 -40.55 -2.50 10.61
N GLY A 166 -39.49 -3.33 10.68
CA GLY A 166 -39.56 -4.72 11.15
C GLY A 166 -40.11 -5.72 10.13
N THR A 167 -40.61 -5.26 8.97
CA THR A 167 -41.01 -6.17 7.90
C THR A 167 -39.81 -6.61 7.07
N PRO A 168 -39.67 -7.91 6.73
CA PRO A 168 -38.60 -8.35 5.84
C PRO A 168 -38.72 -7.67 4.46
N PHE A 169 -37.67 -6.98 4.03
CA PHE A 169 -37.62 -6.32 2.75
C PHE A 169 -36.77 -7.07 1.70
N ALA A 170 -35.90 -7.95 2.15
CA ALA A 170 -35.04 -8.79 1.31
C ALA A 170 -34.71 -10.07 2.04
N SER A 171 -34.17 -11.05 1.29
CA SER A 171 -33.61 -12.28 1.85
C SER A 171 -32.22 -12.52 1.25
N CYS A 172 -31.30 -13.01 2.07
CA CYS A 172 -29.99 -13.48 1.60
C CYS A 172 -30.19 -14.67 0.64
N ILE A 173 -29.27 -14.87 -0.32
CA ILE A 173 -29.28 -16.08 -1.14
C ILE A 173 -28.97 -17.31 -0.29
N ASN A 174 -29.32 -18.50 -0.78
CA ASN A 174 -29.27 -19.74 0.02
C ASN A 174 -27.88 -20.36 0.17
N SER A 175 -26.86 -19.82 -0.52
CA SER A 175 -25.48 -20.29 -0.41
C SER A 175 -24.53 -19.15 -0.74
N ASP A 176 -23.43 -19.05 -0.01
CA ASP A 176 -22.40 -18.02 -0.21
C ASP A 176 -22.97 -16.59 -0.24
N SER A 177 -23.93 -16.32 0.64
CA SER A 177 -24.62 -15.02 0.68
C SER A 177 -23.69 -13.88 1.11
N THR A 178 -22.64 -14.17 1.87
CA THR A 178 -21.70 -13.18 2.35
C THR A 178 -20.34 -13.34 1.67
N ALA A 179 -19.71 -12.22 1.34
CA ALA A 179 -18.36 -12.18 0.78
C ALA A 179 -17.64 -10.95 1.31
N ILE A 180 -16.33 -10.90 1.10
CA ILE A 180 -15.52 -9.74 1.44
C ILE A 180 -15.00 -9.12 0.15
N GLY A 181 -15.52 -7.97 -0.19
CA GLY A 181 -15.01 -7.14 -1.28
C GLY A 181 -13.94 -6.18 -0.82
N SER A 182 -13.54 -5.30 -1.73
CA SER A 182 -12.56 -4.26 -1.45
C SER A 182 -12.96 -2.94 -2.09
N SER A 183 -12.67 -1.84 -1.41
CA SER A 183 -12.97 -0.49 -1.89
C SER A 183 -11.80 0.47 -1.70
N ALA A 184 -11.80 1.54 -2.48
CA ALA A 184 -10.93 2.68 -2.26
C ALA A 184 -11.77 3.95 -2.24
N SER A 185 -11.47 4.85 -1.32
CA SER A 185 -12.17 6.13 -1.20
C SER A 185 -11.19 7.29 -1.09
N ILE A 186 -11.61 8.43 -1.60
CA ILE A 186 -10.90 9.70 -1.47
C ILE A 186 -11.84 10.72 -0.83
N GLY A 187 -11.32 11.53 0.08
CA GLY A 187 -12.04 12.67 0.66
C GLY A 187 -11.93 13.93 -0.21
N ASP A 188 -12.61 14.99 0.25
CA ASP A 188 -12.52 16.30 -0.40
C ASP A 188 -11.07 16.83 -0.33
N GLY A 189 -10.58 17.37 -1.45
CA GLY A 189 -9.22 17.85 -1.53
C GLY A 189 -8.96 18.75 -2.73
N VAL A 190 -7.74 19.29 -2.83
CA VAL A 190 -7.29 20.11 -3.96
C VAL A 190 -6.00 19.51 -4.53
N TYR A 191 -5.95 19.34 -5.83
CA TYR A 191 -4.80 18.78 -6.54
C TYR A 191 -4.26 19.79 -7.55
N PHE A 192 -2.93 19.83 -7.69
CA PHE A 192 -2.26 20.63 -8.73
C PHE A 192 -2.18 19.83 -10.02
N ILE A 193 -3.03 20.19 -10.99
CA ILE A 193 -3.22 19.48 -12.26
C ILE A 193 -3.12 20.47 -13.43
N ARG A 194 -2.18 20.24 -14.34
CA ARG A 194 -2.02 21.00 -15.59
C ARG A 194 -1.95 22.52 -15.36
N GLY A 195 -1.30 22.94 -14.29
CA GLY A 195 -1.19 24.34 -13.93
C GLY A 195 -2.37 24.91 -13.15
N TYR A 196 -3.38 24.12 -12.86
CA TYR A 196 -4.57 24.52 -12.10
C TYR A 196 -4.64 23.85 -10.74
N PHE A 197 -5.29 24.49 -9.78
CA PHE A 197 -5.68 23.93 -8.51
C PHE A 197 -7.11 23.41 -8.62
N VAL A 198 -7.27 22.08 -8.76
CA VAL A 198 -8.54 21.43 -9.05
C VAL A 198 -9.11 20.78 -7.81
N ASN A 199 -10.37 21.09 -7.49
CA ASN A 199 -11.08 20.46 -6.37
C ASN A 199 -11.50 19.03 -6.72
N VAL A 200 -11.37 18.13 -5.77
CA VAL A 200 -11.90 16.77 -5.80
C VAL A 200 -12.96 16.67 -4.72
N ILE A 201 -14.12 16.17 -5.08
CA ILE A 201 -15.20 15.83 -4.15
C ILE A 201 -14.98 14.38 -3.69
N SER A 202 -15.43 14.06 -2.48
CA SER A 202 -15.37 12.70 -1.92
C SER A 202 -15.99 11.67 -2.88
N GLN A 203 -15.23 10.61 -3.16
CA GLN A 203 -15.61 9.52 -4.06
C GLN A 203 -15.19 8.18 -3.47
N THR A 204 -15.98 7.14 -3.74
CA THR A 204 -15.66 5.76 -3.36
C THR A 204 -15.88 4.84 -4.56
N ILE A 205 -14.87 4.03 -4.87
CA ILE A 205 -14.96 3.01 -5.91
C ILE A 205 -14.77 1.62 -5.32
N LEU A 206 -15.44 0.66 -5.92
CA LEU A 206 -15.20 -0.76 -5.65
C LEU A 206 -14.02 -1.24 -6.50
N LEU A 207 -13.12 -1.94 -5.84
CA LEU A 207 -11.96 -2.54 -6.50
C LEU A 207 -12.33 -3.94 -7.00
N ASP A 208 -12.66 -4.83 -6.08
CA ASP A 208 -13.18 -6.16 -6.38
C ASP A 208 -14.49 -6.37 -5.60
N PHE A 209 -15.46 -7.01 -6.25
CA PHE A 209 -16.80 -7.15 -5.69
C PHE A 209 -16.85 -8.17 -4.54
N TYR A 210 -16.12 -9.28 -4.65
CA TYR A 210 -16.22 -10.42 -3.74
C TYR A 210 -14.87 -10.94 -3.24
N THR A 211 -13.78 -10.22 -3.51
CA THR A 211 -12.45 -10.56 -3.02
C THR A 211 -11.77 -9.35 -2.36
N ASN A 212 -10.92 -9.64 -1.39
CA ASN A 212 -10.17 -8.61 -0.66
C ASN A 212 -8.68 -8.57 -1.03
N THR A 213 -8.33 -9.18 -2.15
CA THR A 213 -6.95 -9.23 -2.67
C THR A 213 -6.76 -8.46 -3.99
N PRO A 214 -7.24 -7.20 -4.09
CA PRO A 214 -7.14 -6.43 -5.32
C PRO A 214 -5.69 -6.15 -5.70
N SER A 215 -5.44 -6.10 -7.02
CA SER A 215 -4.14 -5.79 -7.59
C SER A 215 -4.29 -4.71 -8.65
N TYR A 216 -4.35 -3.45 -8.20
CA TYR A 216 -4.63 -2.28 -9.05
C TYR A 216 -3.77 -1.07 -8.71
N ARG A 217 -3.69 -0.17 -9.69
CA ARG A 217 -3.31 1.22 -9.50
C ARG A 217 -4.60 2.03 -9.36
N VAL A 218 -4.76 2.74 -8.25
CA VAL A 218 -5.93 3.59 -7.99
C VAL A 218 -5.49 5.04 -7.97
N GLY A 219 -6.24 5.90 -8.63
CA GLY A 219 -5.89 7.29 -8.74
C GLY A 219 -6.97 8.12 -9.42
N LEU A 220 -6.62 9.36 -9.74
CA LEU A 220 -7.52 10.32 -10.35
C LEU A 220 -7.34 10.33 -11.88
N GLU A 221 -8.40 10.07 -12.58
CA GLU A 221 -8.53 10.29 -14.03
C GLU A 221 -8.82 11.75 -14.28
N ILE A 222 -8.03 12.37 -15.18
CA ILE A 222 -8.16 13.78 -15.55
C ILE A 222 -8.98 13.90 -16.82
N ASN A 223 -10.11 14.55 -16.75
CA ASN A 223 -10.95 14.85 -17.91
C ASN A 223 -11.10 16.36 -18.09
N GLU A 224 -10.69 16.87 -19.26
CA GLU A 224 -10.92 18.25 -19.70
C GLU A 224 -12.11 18.33 -20.63
N SER A 225 -13.01 19.24 -20.38
CA SER A 225 -14.20 19.50 -21.22
C SER A 225 -14.49 20.99 -21.32
N LEU A 226 -15.11 21.38 -22.42
CA LEU A 226 -15.67 22.72 -22.59
C LEU A 226 -17.16 22.61 -22.33
N ILE A 227 -17.66 23.40 -21.38
CA ILE A 227 -19.07 23.43 -20.97
C ILE A 227 -19.70 24.71 -21.47
N ASN A 228 -20.80 24.57 -22.16
CA ASN A 228 -21.58 25.68 -22.70
C ASN A 228 -22.95 25.82 -22.00
N ALA A 229 -23.67 26.90 -22.26
CA ALA A 229 -24.94 27.18 -21.62
C ALA A 229 -26.07 26.14 -21.89
N LYS A 230 -25.91 25.25 -22.90
CA LYS A 230 -26.87 24.16 -23.12
C LYS A 230 -26.61 22.96 -22.19
N GLU A 231 -25.38 22.81 -21.75
CA GLU A 231 -24.95 21.72 -20.86
C GLU A 231 -25.08 22.11 -19.40
N ASP A 232 -24.93 23.41 -19.09
CA ASP A 232 -25.10 23.97 -17.75
C ASP A 232 -25.96 25.24 -17.80
N GLU A 233 -27.19 25.14 -17.34
CA GLU A 233 -28.15 26.23 -17.34
C GLU A 233 -27.74 27.43 -16.47
N SER A 234 -26.82 27.25 -15.55
CA SER A 234 -26.26 28.33 -14.69
C SER A 234 -25.44 29.35 -15.50
N LEU A 235 -25.08 29.00 -16.74
CA LEU A 235 -24.34 29.88 -17.66
C LEU A 235 -25.25 30.80 -18.48
N PHE A 236 -26.57 30.72 -18.33
CA PHE A 236 -27.47 31.72 -18.86
C PHE A 236 -27.44 32.99 -18.00
N ASP A 237 -27.67 34.14 -18.67
CA ASP A 237 -27.75 35.43 -17.99
C ASP A 237 -28.87 35.45 -16.95
N ASN A 238 -28.51 35.72 -15.68
CA ASN A 238 -29.44 35.72 -14.56
C ASN A 238 -30.09 37.07 -14.25
N ALA A 239 -29.84 38.12 -15.07
CA ALA A 239 -30.36 39.47 -14.89
C ALA A 239 -31.85 39.56 -15.21
N LYS A 240 -32.73 39.06 -14.32
CA LYS A 240 -34.17 39.12 -14.46
C LYS A 240 -34.69 40.56 -14.64
N GLY A 241 -35.55 40.77 -15.65
CA GLY A 241 -36.12 42.08 -15.93
C GLY A 241 -35.31 42.93 -16.93
N PHE A 242 -34.21 42.43 -17.46
CA PHE A 242 -33.45 43.07 -18.53
C PHE A 242 -33.50 42.27 -19.83
N SER A 243 -33.20 42.94 -20.94
CA SER A 243 -33.34 42.36 -22.28
C SER A 243 -32.42 41.15 -22.55
N ASN A 244 -31.36 41.04 -21.81
CA ASN A 244 -30.37 39.95 -21.94
C ASN A 244 -30.72 38.71 -21.07
N TYR A 245 -31.78 38.77 -20.29
CA TYR A 245 -32.17 37.65 -19.42
C TYR A 245 -32.26 36.33 -20.20
N ALA A 246 -31.68 35.26 -19.68
CA ALA A 246 -31.59 33.96 -20.31
C ALA A 246 -30.80 33.90 -21.64
N SER A 247 -29.99 34.91 -21.96
CA SER A 247 -29.02 34.82 -23.05
C SER A 247 -27.87 33.87 -22.68
N PRO A 248 -27.35 33.06 -23.62
CA PRO A 248 -26.23 32.18 -23.33
C PRO A 248 -24.97 32.99 -23.03
N GLY A 249 -24.28 32.62 -21.91
CA GLY A 249 -23.00 33.20 -21.52
C GLY A 249 -21.81 32.57 -22.26
N ALA A 250 -20.62 32.96 -21.87
CA ALA A 250 -19.38 32.38 -22.40
C ALA A 250 -19.20 30.95 -21.94
N ASP A 251 -18.52 30.11 -22.72
CA ASP A 251 -18.18 28.75 -22.40
C ASP A 251 -17.13 28.67 -21.26
N ARG A 252 -17.02 27.55 -20.59
CA ARG A 252 -16.10 27.29 -19.49
C ARG A 252 -15.22 26.08 -19.76
N LEU A 253 -13.91 26.23 -19.56
CA LEU A 253 -13.02 25.09 -19.44
C LEU A 253 -13.25 24.43 -18.06
N LYS A 254 -13.59 23.16 -18.06
CA LYS A 254 -13.81 22.36 -16.86
C LYS A 254 -12.79 21.23 -16.80
N ILE A 255 -12.10 21.08 -15.68
CA ILE A 255 -11.26 19.93 -15.38
C ILE A 255 -11.95 19.15 -14.28
N THR A 256 -12.25 17.88 -14.56
CA THR A 256 -12.86 16.96 -13.59
C THR A 256 -11.87 15.87 -13.23
N LEU A 257 -11.84 15.53 -11.95
CA LEU A 257 -11.00 14.46 -11.41
C LEU A 257 -11.91 13.36 -10.87
N THR A 258 -11.82 12.18 -11.49
CA THR A 258 -12.65 11.02 -11.12
C THR A 258 -11.77 9.91 -10.58
N LEU A 259 -12.12 9.38 -9.39
CA LEU A 259 -11.40 8.25 -8.82
C LEU A 259 -11.64 7.01 -9.66
N THR A 260 -10.56 6.39 -10.15
CA THR A 260 -10.61 5.18 -11.00
C THR A 260 -9.56 4.17 -10.63
N LYS A 261 -9.78 2.91 -11.03
CA LYS A 261 -8.81 1.83 -10.92
C LYS A 261 -8.23 1.48 -12.29
N ARG A 262 -6.93 1.14 -12.34
CA ARG A 262 -6.24 0.67 -13.54
C ARG A 262 -5.43 -0.57 -13.22
N ALA A 263 -5.18 -1.41 -14.22
CA ALA A 263 -4.32 -2.58 -14.06
C ALA A 263 -2.89 -2.17 -13.65
N LEU A 264 -2.18 -3.02 -12.91
CA LEU A 264 -0.79 -2.77 -12.53
C LEU A 264 0.16 -2.62 -13.73
N THR A 265 -0.18 -3.26 -14.84
CA THR A 265 0.58 -3.24 -16.10
C THR A 265 0.33 -2.00 -16.96
N ASP A 266 -0.73 -1.25 -16.68
CA ASP A 266 -1.02 -0.02 -17.41
C ASP A 266 -0.03 1.08 -16.97
N SER A 267 0.79 1.55 -17.90
CA SER A 267 1.79 2.61 -17.67
C SER A 267 1.42 3.95 -18.32
N ASN A 268 0.22 4.07 -18.89
CA ASN A 268 -0.21 5.32 -19.52
C ASN A 268 -0.70 6.32 -18.47
N ASP A 269 0.19 7.18 -17.99
CA ASP A 269 -0.10 8.19 -16.96
C ASP A 269 -0.45 9.57 -17.54
N THR A 270 -0.71 9.69 -18.84
CA THR A 270 -0.96 10.98 -19.50
C THR A 270 -2.15 11.73 -18.91
N ASN A 271 -3.21 11.01 -18.51
CA ASN A 271 -4.43 11.55 -17.91
C ASN A 271 -4.72 10.91 -16.56
N PHE A 272 -3.72 10.35 -15.90
CA PHE A 272 -3.93 9.62 -14.67
C PHE A 272 -2.88 9.97 -13.63
N VAL A 273 -3.35 10.26 -12.42
CA VAL A 273 -2.51 10.52 -11.25
C VAL A 273 -2.66 9.35 -10.27
N GLU A 274 -1.63 8.54 -10.14
CA GLU A 274 -1.62 7.42 -9.21
C GLU A 274 -1.48 7.91 -7.76
N LEU A 275 -2.47 7.59 -6.92
CA LEU A 275 -2.47 7.90 -5.50
C LEU A 275 -2.23 6.67 -4.61
N LEU A 276 -2.70 5.50 -5.05
CA LEU A 276 -2.63 4.26 -4.31
C LEU A 276 -2.26 3.11 -5.25
N ARG A 277 -1.36 2.25 -4.81
CA ARG A 277 -1.01 1.01 -5.51
C ARG A 277 -1.21 -0.17 -4.59
N LEU A 278 -1.99 -1.12 -5.05
CA LEU A 278 -2.29 -2.36 -4.36
C LEU A 278 -1.72 -3.55 -5.13
N LYS A 279 -1.18 -4.51 -4.42
CA LYS A 279 -0.81 -5.83 -4.96
C LYS A 279 -1.28 -6.88 -3.96
N ASN A 280 -2.13 -7.80 -4.40
CA ASN A 280 -2.71 -8.86 -3.57
C ASN A 280 -3.32 -8.33 -2.25
N GLY A 281 -4.13 -7.27 -2.33
CA GLY A 281 -4.76 -6.63 -1.18
C GLY A 281 -3.83 -5.82 -0.27
N LYS A 282 -2.53 -5.78 -0.55
CA LYS A 282 -1.55 -5.03 0.26
C LYS A 282 -1.22 -3.69 -0.38
N VAL A 283 -1.21 -2.65 0.44
CA VAL A 283 -0.82 -1.30 0.00
C VAL A 283 0.67 -1.25 -0.26
N LYS A 284 1.07 -1.06 -1.52
CA LYS A 284 2.50 -0.91 -1.91
C LYS A 284 2.94 0.54 -1.96
N LYS A 285 2.02 1.44 -2.28
CA LYS A 285 2.27 2.88 -2.34
C LYS A 285 0.98 3.62 -1.98
N ILE A 286 1.10 4.66 -1.17
CA ILE A 286 0.02 5.58 -0.87
C ILE A 286 0.56 7.01 -0.88
N THR A 287 -0.15 7.91 -1.53
CA THR A 287 0.24 9.33 -1.63
C THR A 287 -0.71 10.15 -0.76
N THR A 288 -0.28 10.45 0.46
CA THR A 288 -1.05 11.23 1.44
C THR A 288 -0.45 12.62 1.69
N LYS A 289 0.78 12.85 1.25
CA LYS A 289 1.53 14.08 1.48
C LYS A 289 1.71 14.86 0.19
N THR A 290 1.76 16.18 0.31
CA THR A 290 2.12 17.09 -0.79
C THR A 290 3.48 16.72 -1.35
N GLN A 291 3.56 16.58 -2.68
CA GLN A 291 4.81 16.33 -3.37
C GLN A 291 5.32 17.64 -3.94
N TYR A 292 6.48 18.08 -3.47
CA TYR A 292 7.17 19.27 -3.96
C TYR A 292 8.12 18.91 -5.11
N ASN A 293 8.39 19.86 -5.98
CA ASN A 293 9.31 19.73 -7.10
C ASN A 293 10.74 20.18 -6.69
N LEU A 294 11.21 21.29 -7.21
CA LEU A 294 12.58 21.79 -6.96
C LEU A 294 12.90 22.03 -5.48
N ILE A 295 11.92 22.45 -4.68
CA ILE A 295 12.08 22.62 -3.23
C ILE A 295 12.42 21.30 -2.55
N ARG A 296 11.82 20.20 -3.00
CA ARG A 296 12.11 18.86 -2.45
C ARG A 296 13.57 18.48 -2.68
N ASP A 297 14.07 18.71 -3.88
CA ASP A 297 15.45 18.37 -4.23
C ASP A 297 16.46 19.17 -3.41
N TYR A 298 16.24 20.47 -3.26
CA TYR A 298 17.07 21.34 -2.40
C TYR A 298 17.03 20.90 -0.92
N LEU A 299 15.86 20.59 -0.38
CA LEU A 299 15.74 20.12 1.00
C LEU A 299 16.38 18.72 1.18
N ALA A 300 16.29 17.85 0.17
CA ALA A 300 16.93 16.55 0.20
C ALA A 300 18.46 16.67 0.20
N GLU A 301 19.02 17.52 -0.67
CA GLU A 301 20.45 17.80 -0.70
C GLU A 301 20.94 18.32 0.66
N ARG A 302 20.25 19.31 1.21
CA ARG A 302 20.57 19.85 2.54
C ARG A 302 20.50 18.77 3.64
N THR A 303 19.46 17.95 3.66
CA THR A 303 19.29 16.86 4.65
C THR A 303 20.43 15.86 4.53
N PHE A 304 20.83 15.54 3.30
CA PHE A 304 21.94 14.61 3.06
C PHE A 304 23.29 15.18 3.49
N ASP A 305 23.54 16.47 3.23
CA ASP A 305 24.76 17.15 3.65
C ASP A 305 24.88 17.26 5.17
N GLU A 306 23.76 17.46 5.88
CA GLU A 306 23.72 17.59 7.33
C GLU A 306 23.80 16.22 8.07
N SER A 307 23.13 15.18 7.54
CA SER A 307 22.87 13.93 8.28
C SER A 307 23.29 12.67 7.54
N GLY A 308 23.61 12.73 6.24
CA GLY A 308 23.88 11.55 5.43
C GLY A 308 22.62 10.66 5.23
N ASN A 309 22.87 9.36 5.05
CA ASN A 309 21.78 8.37 5.00
C ASN A 309 21.48 7.88 6.41
N TYR A 310 20.21 7.81 6.77
CA TYR A 310 19.80 7.28 8.08
C TYR A 310 18.41 6.65 8.04
N THR A 311 18.17 5.72 8.96
CA THR A 311 16.88 5.09 9.24
C THR A 311 16.18 5.79 10.40
N VAL A 312 14.90 6.07 10.22
CA VAL A 312 14.03 6.60 11.28
C VAL A 312 13.30 5.45 11.96
N ASP A 313 12.82 4.52 11.14
CA ASP A 313 12.15 3.30 11.56
C ASP A 313 12.78 2.14 10.77
N SER A 314 13.31 1.15 11.47
CA SER A 314 14.09 0.08 10.86
C SER A 314 13.22 -0.87 10.07
N PHE A 315 13.76 -1.35 8.94
CA PHE A 315 13.17 -2.44 8.18
C PHE A 315 13.68 -3.77 8.75
N ASP A 316 12.78 -4.56 9.33
CA ASP A 316 13.11 -5.90 9.75
C ASP A 316 13.01 -6.87 8.57
N LEU A 317 13.97 -7.79 8.50
CA LEU A 317 14.04 -8.78 7.44
C LEU A 317 13.92 -10.17 8.06
N ASP A 318 12.90 -10.91 7.64
CA ASP A 318 12.70 -12.31 8.01
C ASP A 318 12.73 -13.17 6.75
N LEU A 319 13.34 -14.34 6.83
CA LEU A 319 13.37 -15.33 5.76
C LEU A 319 12.47 -16.49 6.14
N GLU A 320 11.46 -16.73 5.33
CA GLU A 320 10.44 -17.76 5.52
C GLU A 320 10.37 -18.68 4.31
N GLU A 321 9.63 -19.78 4.40
CA GLU A 321 9.33 -20.61 3.25
C GLU A 321 8.36 -19.91 2.30
N SER A 322 8.54 -20.06 1.00
CA SER A 322 7.65 -19.48 -0.01
C SER A 322 6.43 -20.35 -0.27
N LEU A 323 5.27 -19.70 -0.44
CA LEU A 323 3.99 -20.33 -0.75
C LEU A 323 3.94 -20.86 -2.19
N ASN A 324 4.67 -20.29 -3.13
CA ASN A 324 4.54 -20.60 -4.55
C ASN A 324 5.85 -20.54 -5.34
N ASN A 325 5.79 -21.07 -6.56
CA ASN A 325 6.89 -21.13 -7.53
C ASN A 325 6.88 -19.93 -8.49
N ARG A 326 6.85 -18.69 -8.03
CA ARG A 326 6.87 -17.46 -8.83
C ARG A 326 5.59 -17.17 -9.62
N LEU A 327 4.47 -17.79 -9.29
CA LEU A 327 3.21 -17.61 -10.02
C LEU A 327 2.34 -16.44 -9.51
N GLY A 328 2.92 -15.49 -8.83
CA GLY A 328 2.30 -14.19 -8.63
C GLY A 328 1.66 -13.96 -7.27
N ASN A 329 1.56 -14.94 -6.41
CA ASN A 329 1.09 -14.78 -5.03
C ASN A 329 2.26 -14.73 -4.06
N ASP A 330 3.09 -13.68 -4.11
CA ASP A 330 4.15 -13.51 -3.10
C ASP A 330 3.57 -13.78 -1.72
N GLY A 331 3.96 -14.85 -1.07
CA GLY A 331 3.41 -15.25 0.21
C GLY A 331 4.33 -16.14 1.02
N ILE A 332 4.07 -16.13 2.33
CA ILE A 332 4.70 -17.06 3.27
C ILE A 332 3.90 -18.35 3.22
N TYR A 333 4.60 -19.48 3.19
CA TYR A 333 3.98 -20.79 3.27
C TYR A 333 3.43 -21.07 4.67
N PHE A 334 2.18 -21.54 4.70
CA PHE A 334 1.56 -22.12 5.88
C PHE A 334 1.04 -23.52 5.51
N SER A 335 1.18 -24.49 6.42
CA SER A 335 0.86 -25.88 6.15
C SER A 335 -0.62 -26.17 5.81
N ASN A 336 -1.53 -25.23 6.06
CA ASN A 336 -2.94 -25.28 5.72
C ASN A 336 -3.27 -24.61 4.37
N GLU A 337 -2.30 -23.99 3.72
CA GLU A 337 -2.48 -23.36 2.41
C GLU A 337 -1.98 -24.29 1.30
N GLN A 338 -2.66 -24.23 0.17
CA GLN A 338 -2.29 -25.01 -1.00
C GLN A 338 -1.34 -24.20 -1.89
N THR A 339 -0.23 -24.82 -2.28
CA THR A 339 0.71 -24.33 -3.26
C THR A 339 0.44 -25.00 -4.62
N ASP A 340 1.16 -24.56 -5.67
CA ASP A 340 1.08 -25.21 -6.99
C ASP A 340 1.54 -26.68 -6.95
N ASP A 341 2.46 -27.00 -6.04
CA ASP A 341 2.98 -28.35 -5.82
C ASP A 341 2.20 -29.13 -4.73
N GLY A 342 1.01 -28.67 -4.36
CA GLY A 342 0.20 -29.24 -3.29
C GLY A 342 0.37 -28.47 -1.98
N ASN A 343 0.50 -29.19 -0.83
CA ASN A 343 0.66 -28.57 0.50
C ASN A 343 2.14 -28.56 0.96
N THR A 344 3.06 -28.37 0.04
CA THR A 344 4.50 -28.27 0.32
C THR A 344 5.02 -26.89 0.02
N PRO A 345 6.03 -26.39 0.74
CA PRO A 345 6.67 -25.13 0.38
C PRO A 345 7.41 -25.27 -0.96
N SER A 346 7.69 -24.14 -1.61
CA SER A 346 8.47 -24.13 -2.86
C SER A 346 9.87 -24.70 -2.65
N ASP A 347 10.31 -25.63 -3.51
CA ASP A 347 11.64 -26.21 -3.43
C ASP A 347 12.74 -25.20 -3.82
N ASN A 348 12.42 -24.25 -4.70
CA ASN A 348 13.39 -23.35 -5.31
C ASN A 348 13.36 -21.93 -4.72
N LEU A 349 12.32 -21.57 -3.97
CA LEU A 349 12.10 -20.21 -3.49
C LEU A 349 11.98 -20.15 -1.97
N SER A 350 12.53 -19.07 -1.43
CA SER A 350 12.26 -18.59 -0.08
C SER A 350 11.53 -17.25 -0.17
N ALA A 351 10.71 -16.96 0.83
CA ALA A 351 9.99 -15.71 0.95
C ALA A 351 10.76 -14.76 1.88
N LEU A 352 11.32 -13.68 1.33
CA LEU A 352 11.90 -12.60 2.11
C LEU A 352 10.80 -11.62 2.51
N LYS A 353 10.50 -11.58 3.79
CA LYS A 353 9.53 -10.67 4.39
C LYS A 353 10.24 -9.41 4.87
N ILE A 354 9.79 -8.26 4.39
CA ILE A 354 10.34 -6.95 4.73
C ILE A 354 9.26 -6.17 5.48
N SER A 355 9.51 -5.79 6.72
CA SER A 355 8.56 -5.01 7.54
C SER A 355 8.32 -3.60 6.99
N PRO A 356 7.23 -2.91 7.42
CA PRO A 356 7.13 -1.46 7.28
C PRO A 356 8.35 -0.77 7.91
N GLY A 357 8.71 0.38 7.37
CA GLY A 357 9.83 1.13 7.88
C GLY A 357 10.00 2.46 7.15
N LYS A 358 10.89 3.31 7.65
CA LYS A 358 11.18 4.62 7.09
C LYS A 358 12.66 4.95 7.16
N ALA A 359 13.21 5.41 6.04
CA ALA A 359 14.59 5.85 5.94
C ALA A 359 14.71 7.11 5.08
N TYR A 360 15.81 7.81 5.25
CA TYR A 360 16.24 8.88 4.35
C TYR A 360 17.46 8.40 3.56
N VAL A 361 17.34 8.35 2.23
CA VAL A 361 18.40 7.95 1.33
C VAL A 361 18.69 9.11 0.38
N LYS A 362 19.90 9.63 0.39
CA LYS A 362 20.28 10.88 -0.30
C LYS A 362 19.34 12.04 0.05
N GLY A 363 18.89 12.10 1.31
CA GLY A 363 17.96 13.10 1.81
C GLY A 363 16.50 12.92 1.42
N TYR A 364 16.16 11.98 0.53
CA TYR A 364 14.78 11.66 0.19
C TYR A 364 14.19 10.67 1.17
N ASP A 365 12.96 10.92 1.59
CA ASP A 365 12.20 10.00 2.43
C ASP A 365 11.75 8.78 1.63
N ILE A 366 12.08 7.59 2.15
CA ILE A 366 11.60 6.30 1.68
C ILE A 366 10.75 5.72 2.80
N GLU A 367 9.46 5.63 2.56
CA GLU A 367 8.50 5.10 3.51
C GLU A 367 7.83 3.86 2.93
N LYS A 368 7.90 2.76 3.67
CA LYS A 368 7.26 1.50 3.35
C LYS A 368 6.13 1.29 4.34
N VAL A 369 4.89 1.36 3.84
CA VAL A 369 3.68 1.40 4.68
C VAL A 369 3.13 0.03 5.04
N SER A 370 3.53 -1.04 4.35
CA SER A 370 3.08 -2.41 4.62
C SER A 370 4.18 -3.43 4.43
N THR A 371 4.05 -4.58 5.09
CA THR A 371 4.91 -5.74 4.86
C THR A 371 4.94 -6.10 3.38
N THR A 372 6.12 -6.30 2.83
CA THR A 372 6.32 -6.81 1.47
C THR A 372 7.00 -8.16 1.56
N ILE A 373 6.53 -9.10 0.79
CA ILE A 373 7.11 -10.43 0.66
C ILE A 373 7.67 -10.50 -0.76
N VAL A 374 8.90 -10.93 -0.88
CA VAL A 374 9.60 -11.07 -2.16
C VAL A 374 10.15 -12.47 -2.24
N ASP A 375 9.79 -13.21 -3.29
CA ASP A 375 10.39 -14.51 -3.54
C ASP A 375 11.82 -14.35 -4.01
N ILE A 376 12.73 -15.05 -3.35
CA ILE A 376 14.14 -15.10 -3.71
C ILE A 376 14.56 -16.56 -3.91
N ASP A 377 15.51 -16.80 -4.81
CA ASP A 377 16.03 -18.14 -5.04
C ASP A 377 16.69 -18.69 -3.76
N LYS A 378 16.36 -19.94 -3.42
CA LYS A 378 17.06 -20.64 -2.36
C LYS A 378 18.53 -20.81 -2.75
N PRO A 379 19.48 -20.44 -1.89
CA PRO A 379 20.91 -20.49 -2.23
C PRO A 379 21.47 -21.91 -2.31
N ARG A 380 20.73 -22.89 -1.82
CA ARG A 380 21.06 -24.31 -1.83
C ARG A 380 19.79 -25.16 -1.65
N GLU A 381 19.86 -26.42 -2.01
CA GLU A 381 18.77 -27.36 -1.72
C GLU A 381 18.44 -27.36 -0.21
N THR A 382 17.13 -27.30 0.05
CA THR A 382 16.60 -27.42 1.41
C THR A 382 15.67 -28.62 1.45
N GLU A 383 15.79 -29.43 2.48
CA GLU A 383 14.89 -30.56 2.76
C GLU A 383 13.94 -30.18 3.89
N ASP A 384 12.64 -30.36 3.67
CA ASP A 384 11.65 -30.15 4.72
C ASP A 384 11.51 -31.43 5.56
N ILE A 385 12.14 -31.45 6.70
CA ILE A 385 12.07 -32.58 7.63
C ILE A 385 10.94 -32.33 8.64
N LYS A 386 9.79 -32.99 8.40
CA LYS A 386 8.59 -32.86 9.25
C LYS A 386 8.77 -33.60 10.59
N ASN A 387 8.15 -33.06 11.65
CA ASN A 387 8.08 -33.62 12.99
C ASN A 387 9.45 -33.83 13.70
N VAL A 388 10.47 -33.09 13.29
CA VAL A 388 11.74 -33.05 14.02
C VAL A 388 11.73 -31.86 14.97
N THR A 389 12.03 -32.09 16.23
CA THR A 389 12.26 -31.00 17.17
C THR A 389 13.55 -30.31 16.79
N VAL A 390 13.43 -29.08 16.31
CA VAL A 390 14.59 -28.23 16.01
C VAL A 390 15.12 -27.70 17.35
N PRO A 391 16.36 -28.03 17.77
CA PRO A 391 16.91 -27.48 18.99
C PRO A 391 17.05 -25.96 18.84
N PHE A 392 16.77 -25.21 19.92
CA PHE A 392 16.96 -23.77 19.96
C PHE A 392 18.39 -23.35 19.55
N GLU A 393 19.33 -24.25 19.76
CA GLU A 393 20.74 -24.07 19.47
C GLU A 393 21.13 -24.70 18.13
N MET A 394 20.82 -24.02 17.05
CA MET A 394 21.30 -24.36 15.70
C MET A 394 22.51 -23.50 15.31
N GLY A 395 23.28 -24.02 14.39
CA GLY A 395 24.42 -23.32 13.77
C GLY A 395 25.77 -23.98 14.08
N ASN A 396 26.82 -23.39 13.54
CA ASN A 396 28.19 -23.88 13.73
C ASN A 396 28.62 -23.77 15.20
N ILE A 397 29.15 -24.84 15.73
CA ILE A 397 29.65 -24.93 17.09
C ILE A 397 31.16 -24.78 17.05
N LEU A 398 31.68 -23.87 17.87
CA LEU A 398 33.09 -23.79 18.18
C LEU A 398 33.25 -24.31 19.60
N ARG A 399 33.90 -25.47 19.76
CA ARG A 399 34.20 -26.01 21.08
C ARG A 399 35.42 -25.30 21.66
N VAL A 400 35.29 -24.75 22.86
CA VAL A 400 36.33 -23.98 23.51
C VAL A 400 36.63 -24.57 24.90
N ASN A 401 37.90 -24.55 25.30
CA ASN A 401 38.36 -24.93 26.63
C ASN A 401 39.18 -23.79 27.30
N ASN A 402 39.64 -23.99 28.51
CA ASN A 402 40.37 -22.97 29.26
C ASN A 402 39.65 -21.61 29.29
N VAL A 403 38.36 -21.66 29.46
CA VAL A 403 37.50 -20.48 29.44
C VAL A 403 37.68 -19.68 30.70
N THR A 404 37.91 -18.38 30.55
CA THR A 404 37.96 -17.41 31.64
C THR A 404 36.86 -16.39 31.45
N GLY A 405 35.94 -16.30 32.41
CA GLY A 405 34.75 -15.47 32.32
C GLY A 405 33.63 -16.14 31.50
N LEU A 406 32.50 -15.46 31.38
CA LEU A 406 31.33 -15.94 30.63
C LEU A 406 30.98 -14.94 29.52
N ALA A 407 30.95 -15.40 28.29
CA ALA A 407 30.45 -14.61 27.16
C ALA A 407 28.95 -14.40 27.29
N LYS A 408 28.48 -13.17 27.02
CA LYS A 408 27.06 -12.85 26.98
C LYS A 408 26.52 -13.09 25.59
N VAL A 409 25.28 -13.54 25.50
CA VAL A 409 24.54 -13.63 24.24
C VAL A 409 24.54 -12.25 23.57
N ARG A 410 24.74 -12.21 22.24
CA ARG A 410 24.93 -11.02 21.42
C ARG A 410 26.21 -10.21 21.66
N GLU A 411 27.09 -10.65 22.55
CA GLU A 411 28.38 -10.01 22.69
C GLU A 411 29.24 -10.20 21.44
N THR A 412 29.95 -9.15 21.05
CA THR A 412 30.93 -9.23 19.95
C THR A 412 32.23 -9.78 20.50
N ILE A 413 32.74 -10.86 19.91
CA ILE A 413 34.03 -11.44 20.21
C ILE A 413 35.01 -11.19 19.05
N ALA A 414 36.27 -11.01 19.40
CA ALA A 414 37.37 -10.87 18.46
C ALA A 414 37.96 -12.24 18.12
N LEU A 415 38.18 -12.49 16.82
CA LEU A 415 38.81 -13.70 16.28
C LEU A 415 40.27 -13.39 15.94
N TYR A 416 41.18 -14.23 16.36
CA TYR A 416 42.63 -14.07 16.16
C TYR A 416 43.20 -15.21 15.30
N SER A 417 44.25 -14.92 14.53
CA SER A 417 44.86 -15.87 13.60
C SER A 417 45.82 -16.86 14.26
N GLN A 418 46.17 -16.65 15.51
CA GLN A 418 47.15 -17.48 16.23
C GLN A 418 46.81 -17.67 17.71
N PHE A 419 47.36 -18.72 18.26
CA PHE A 419 47.28 -19.07 19.66
C PHE A 419 47.78 -17.95 20.59
N GLY A 420 47.07 -17.75 21.69
CA GLY A 420 47.53 -16.91 22.79
C GLY A 420 47.46 -15.40 22.55
N CYS A 421 46.63 -14.90 21.71
CA CYS A 421 46.52 -13.46 21.35
C CYS A 421 47.81 -12.86 20.76
N LEU A 422 48.76 -13.67 20.34
CA LEU A 422 49.99 -13.21 19.72
C LEU A 422 49.80 -12.97 18.21
N GLY A 423 48.70 -13.44 17.64
CA GLY A 423 48.34 -13.23 16.24
C GLY A 423 47.59 -11.92 16.02
N SER A 424 47.45 -11.55 14.76
CA SER A 424 46.64 -10.43 14.35
C SER A 424 45.16 -10.78 14.50
N GLN A 425 44.33 -9.81 14.88
CA GLN A 425 42.90 -9.96 14.85
C GLN A 425 42.44 -10.06 13.36
N ILE A 426 41.80 -11.17 13.04
CA ILE A 426 41.34 -11.46 11.65
C ILE A 426 39.88 -11.15 11.40
N GLY A 427 39.11 -10.99 12.46
CA GLY A 427 37.70 -10.71 12.35
C GLY A 427 37.00 -10.55 13.69
N GLU A 428 35.69 -10.45 13.59
CA GLU A 428 34.78 -10.38 14.73
C GLU A 428 33.59 -11.29 14.47
N ALA A 429 32.95 -11.77 15.53
CA ALA A 429 31.70 -12.52 15.47
C ALA A 429 30.80 -12.19 16.64
N ARG A 430 29.54 -12.49 16.58
CA ARG A 430 28.61 -12.36 17.70
C ARG A 430 28.30 -13.70 18.32
N VAL A 431 28.16 -13.71 19.64
CA VAL A 431 27.80 -14.91 20.41
C VAL A 431 26.29 -15.14 20.30
N TYR A 432 25.91 -16.29 19.77
CA TYR A 432 24.51 -16.75 19.76
C TYR A 432 24.17 -17.48 21.08
N SER A 433 24.98 -18.48 21.44
CA SER A 433 24.88 -19.18 22.71
C SER A 433 26.26 -19.59 23.24
N PHE A 434 26.32 -19.79 24.52
CA PHE A 434 27.55 -20.23 25.20
C PHE A 434 27.16 -21.19 26.33
N ASN A 435 27.29 -22.49 26.05
CA ASN A 435 26.79 -23.55 26.90
C ASN A 435 27.88 -24.54 27.29
N LEU A 436 27.77 -25.10 28.48
CA LEU A 436 28.63 -26.16 28.95
C LEU A 436 28.31 -27.46 28.18
N THR A 437 29.36 -28.12 27.66
CA THR A 437 29.19 -29.30 26.82
C THR A 437 28.89 -30.57 27.63
N ASP A 438 29.64 -30.81 28.71
CA ASP A 438 29.62 -32.10 29.42
C ASP A 438 29.98 -32.00 30.89
N ALA A 439 29.31 -31.68 31.81
CA ALA A 439 29.50 -32.08 33.20
C ALA A 439 28.98 -31.05 34.23
N PRO A 440 28.60 -31.49 35.41
CA PRO A 440 28.07 -30.61 36.46
C PRO A 440 29.13 -29.75 37.17
N TYR A 441 30.40 -29.90 36.83
CA TYR A 441 31.49 -29.18 37.52
C TYR A 441 32.47 -28.55 36.55
N VAL A 442 32.64 -27.23 36.65
CA VAL A 442 33.58 -26.44 35.83
C VAL A 442 35.00 -26.60 36.38
N ASN A 443 35.91 -27.13 35.56
CA ASN A 443 37.37 -27.15 35.85
C ASN A 443 38.15 -26.63 34.62
N ALA A 444 39.44 -26.53 34.68
CA ALA A 444 40.28 -26.00 33.61
C ALA A 444 40.23 -26.81 32.30
N THR A 445 39.74 -28.05 32.36
CA THR A 445 39.59 -28.94 31.17
C THR A 445 38.18 -29.02 30.69
N THR A 446 37.24 -28.25 31.26
CA THR A 446 35.84 -28.27 30.87
C THR A 446 35.70 -27.61 29.51
N SER A 447 35.00 -28.32 28.62
CA SER A 447 34.67 -27.80 27.27
C SER A 447 33.33 -27.08 27.26
N TRP A 448 33.27 -26.05 26.47
CA TRP A 448 32.09 -25.23 26.26
C TRP A 448 31.78 -25.15 24.79
N ASP A 449 30.51 -25.21 24.42
CA ASP A 449 30.01 -24.98 23.05
C ASP A 449 29.68 -23.51 22.87
N LEU A 450 30.46 -22.84 22.03
CA LEU A 450 30.27 -21.46 21.62
C LEU A 450 29.67 -21.44 20.23
N ARG A 451 28.47 -20.91 20.10
CA ARG A 451 27.83 -20.72 18.82
C ARG A 451 27.98 -19.29 18.38
N LEU A 452 28.40 -19.10 17.13
CA LEU A 452 28.69 -17.80 16.57
C LEU A 452 27.79 -17.49 15.38
N TYR A 453 27.43 -16.23 15.24
CA TYR A 453 26.76 -15.68 14.07
C TYR A 453 27.37 -14.32 13.71
N ASP A 454 26.97 -13.76 12.57
CA ASP A 454 27.47 -12.46 12.07
C ASP A 454 29.03 -12.42 12.06
N ILE A 455 29.61 -13.42 11.43
CA ILE A 455 31.07 -13.54 11.34
C ILE A 455 31.57 -12.57 10.28
N GLN A 456 32.33 -11.57 10.68
CA GLN A 456 32.93 -10.56 9.81
C GLN A 456 34.45 -10.72 9.83
N THR A 457 35.04 -10.98 8.67
CA THR A 457 36.49 -11.07 8.51
C THR A 457 37.06 -9.79 7.92
N TYR A 458 38.18 -9.32 8.46
CA TYR A 458 38.85 -8.10 7.98
C TYR A 458 39.66 -8.32 6.68
N THR A 459 40.03 -9.56 6.41
CA THR A 459 40.71 -9.96 5.20
C THR A 459 39.90 -11.05 4.50
N ARG A 460 39.87 -11.00 3.14
CA ARG A 460 39.24 -12.05 2.35
C ARG A 460 39.99 -13.36 2.57
N LEU A 461 39.37 -14.27 3.32
CA LEU A 461 39.89 -15.64 3.45
C LEU A 461 39.74 -16.34 2.10
N THR A 462 40.82 -16.59 1.42
CA THR A 462 40.85 -17.51 0.27
C THR A 462 40.97 -18.91 0.86
N LEU A 463 39.86 -19.65 0.87
CA LEU A 463 39.91 -21.09 1.14
C LEU A 463 40.63 -21.75 -0.04
N ASN A 464 41.83 -22.23 0.18
CA ASN A 464 42.50 -23.10 -0.74
C ASN A 464 41.79 -24.46 -0.71
N ASN A 465 41.31 -24.94 -1.85
CA ASN A 465 40.57 -26.21 -2.00
C ASN A 465 41.41 -27.47 -1.61
N SER A 466 42.58 -27.30 -1.09
CA SER A 466 43.52 -28.36 -0.70
C SER A 466 43.70 -28.53 0.80
N VAL A 467 42.91 -27.82 1.62
CA VAL A 467 43.00 -27.98 3.08
C VAL A 467 42.29 -29.28 3.49
N THR A 468 43.03 -30.25 3.92
CA THR A 468 42.53 -31.49 4.54
C THR A 468 42.14 -31.26 5.96
N SER A 469 41.22 -32.05 6.49
CA SER A 469 40.73 -31.94 7.88
C SER A 469 41.85 -32.01 8.96
N SER A 470 43.05 -32.51 8.59
CA SER A 470 44.22 -32.55 9.43
C SER A 470 44.98 -31.21 9.53
N GLU A 471 44.59 -30.21 8.75
CA GLU A 471 45.21 -28.88 8.76
C GLU A 471 44.43 -27.83 9.57
N ILE A 472 43.28 -28.21 10.15
CA ILE A 472 42.56 -27.37 11.11
C ILE A 472 43.41 -27.35 12.40
N LYS A 473 44.06 -26.23 12.62
CA LYS A 473 44.90 -26.06 13.82
C LYS A 473 44.03 -25.84 15.05
N GLU A 474 44.22 -26.68 16.04
CA GLU A 474 43.64 -26.48 17.35
C GLU A 474 44.09 -25.15 17.98
N SER A 475 43.32 -24.68 18.96
CA SER A 475 43.71 -23.59 19.86
C SER A 475 43.66 -22.18 19.26
N PHE A 476 42.73 -21.90 18.33
CA PHE A 476 42.39 -20.53 18.05
C PHE A 476 41.86 -19.83 19.30
N PHE A 477 42.32 -18.62 19.53
CA PHE A 477 41.90 -17.84 20.67
C PHE A 477 40.72 -16.95 20.35
N VAL A 478 39.71 -16.96 21.20
CA VAL A 478 38.54 -16.10 21.14
C VAL A 478 38.40 -15.29 22.41
N LYS A 479 38.07 -14.01 22.29
CA LYS A 479 37.96 -13.09 23.42
C LYS A 479 36.74 -12.16 23.28
N GLY A 480 35.92 -12.13 24.32
CA GLY A 480 34.80 -11.20 24.44
C GLY A 480 35.28 -9.76 24.63
N LYS A 481 34.76 -8.83 23.83
CA LYS A 481 35.18 -7.41 23.89
C LYS A 481 34.71 -6.71 25.16
N SER A 482 33.50 -7.02 25.62
CA SER A 482 32.89 -6.31 26.76
C SER A 482 33.11 -7.03 28.10
N THR A 483 33.14 -8.35 28.12
CA THR A 483 33.25 -9.15 29.34
C THR A 483 34.68 -9.56 29.67
N GLY A 484 35.59 -9.48 28.68
CA GLY A 484 36.95 -10.02 28.82
C GLY A 484 37.02 -11.55 28.87
N ALA A 485 35.86 -12.24 28.63
CA ALA A 485 35.80 -13.69 28.51
C ALA A 485 36.72 -14.18 27.39
N SER A 486 37.42 -15.28 27.60
CA SER A 486 38.35 -15.85 26.63
C SER A 486 38.36 -17.38 26.69
N GLY A 487 38.76 -18.00 25.61
CA GLY A 487 38.88 -19.45 25.49
C GLY A 487 39.69 -19.87 24.27
N PHE A 488 40.01 -21.14 24.19
CA PHE A 488 40.72 -21.74 23.07
C PHE A 488 39.83 -22.77 22.37
N ALA A 489 39.75 -22.70 21.06
CA ALA A 489 39.02 -23.68 20.25
C ALA A 489 39.72 -25.05 20.30
N THR A 490 38.94 -26.11 20.30
CA THR A 490 39.40 -27.49 20.21
C THR A 490 39.02 -28.12 18.88
N ALA A 491 39.76 -29.15 18.44
CA ALA A 491 39.51 -29.80 17.15
C ALA A 491 38.17 -30.54 17.07
N ASP A 492 37.55 -30.88 18.20
CA ASP A 492 36.35 -31.72 18.29
C ASP A 492 35.03 -30.96 17.97
N GLY A 493 35.10 -29.67 17.64
CA GLY A 493 33.95 -28.80 17.45
C GLY A 493 33.98 -27.97 16.15
N ALA A 494 34.79 -28.30 15.19
CA ALA A 494 34.90 -27.60 13.90
C ALA A 494 34.01 -28.22 12.82
#